data_46746c55ed0ef7e798b561da62d7efe4
#
_entry.id   46746c55ed0ef7e798b561da62d7efe4
#
_cell.length_a   1.000
_cell.length_b   1.000
_cell.length_c   1.000
_cell.angle_alpha   90.00
_cell.angle_beta   90.00
_cell.angle_gamma   90.00
#
_symmetry.space_group_name_H-M   'P 1'
#
loop_
_entity.id
_entity.type
_entity.pdbx_description
1 polymer ?
#
loop_
_entity_poly.entity_id
_entity_poly.type
_entity_poly.pdbx_seq_one_letter_code
_entity_poly.pdbx_strand_id
1 'polypeptide(L)'
;KKYFNYATVPFYWSDLEPEYGKPRYEKDSPKVYRRPAPDLCVEYCKSNGLRMKGHCLAYDTSCFHPSYLPRNPREAKKMYDKHFAEIAARYADVIDDYDITNELLCPSELDVTKPPIIREYDYLEWVYDLGYKYFPNNLRFLNEAAMLGDQWLRANRTPYYMMIERHLAKGGKCNAISMQAHSFIRREDEPQYAQTRYNPLVTVTQMKLFADFRLPMQISEVTIPAYSKESDDEEIQAEILTNMYRMWFASAYMEGI
;
A
#
# COMPACT_ATOMS: atom_id res chain seq x y z
N LYS A 1 -2.65 -11.55 17.29
CA LYS A 1 -3.92 -11.76 17.98
C LYS A 1 -4.11 -10.99 19.27
N LYS A 2 -3.09 -10.88 20.11
CA LYS A 2 -3.24 -10.14 21.40
C LYS A 2 -3.37 -8.63 21.19
N TYR A 3 -2.68 -8.07 20.18
CA TYR A 3 -2.59 -6.64 19.94
C TYR A 3 -3.18 -6.20 18.59
N PHE A 4 -3.22 -7.11 17.62
CA PHE A 4 -3.67 -6.82 16.26
C PHE A 4 -4.87 -7.68 15.87
N ASN A 5 -5.79 -7.09 15.13
CA ASN A 5 -6.99 -7.72 14.58
C ASN A 5 -7.01 -7.74 13.04
N TYR A 6 -5.92 -7.31 12.43
CA TYR A 6 -5.76 -7.15 10.99
C TYR A 6 -4.38 -7.64 10.55
N ALA A 7 -4.28 -8.19 9.35
CA ALA A 7 -3.04 -8.71 8.79
C ALA A 7 -2.94 -8.47 7.29
N THR A 8 -1.74 -8.19 6.82
CA THR A 8 -1.43 -8.05 5.40
C THR A 8 -0.94 -9.37 4.82
N VAL A 9 -1.59 -9.83 3.75
CA VAL A 9 -1.23 -11.03 2.98
C VAL A 9 -0.42 -10.59 1.75
N PRO A 10 0.80 -11.11 1.53
CA PRO A 10 1.65 -10.67 0.44
C PRO A 10 1.22 -11.24 -0.90
N PHE A 11 1.05 -10.35 -1.90
CA PHE A 11 0.70 -10.67 -3.29
C PHE A 11 1.68 -10.06 -4.30
N TYR A 12 2.95 -9.82 -3.89
CA TYR A 12 3.98 -9.34 -4.84
C TYR A 12 4.13 -10.29 -6.00
N TRP A 13 3.82 -9.83 -7.20
CA TRP A 13 3.66 -10.70 -8.37
C TRP A 13 4.90 -11.51 -8.71
N SER A 14 6.10 -10.90 -8.68
CA SER A 14 7.35 -11.63 -8.92
C SER A 14 7.59 -12.78 -7.94
N ASP A 15 7.17 -12.61 -6.67
CA ASP A 15 7.31 -13.64 -5.63
C ASP A 15 6.16 -14.63 -5.67
N LEU A 16 4.98 -14.19 -6.08
CA LEU A 16 3.79 -15.02 -6.17
C LEU A 16 3.82 -15.96 -7.38
N GLU A 17 4.32 -15.48 -8.51
CA GLU A 17 4.45 -16.24 -9.75
C GLU A 17 5.85 -16.03 -10.35
N PRO A 18 6.90 -16.62 -9.78
CA PRO A 18 8.28 -16.45 -10.25
C PRO A 18 8.52 -17.03 -11.65
N GLU A 19 7.75 -18.03 -12.04
CA GLU A 19 7.72 -18.61 -13.39
C GLU A 19 6.31 -18.57 -13.94
N TYR A 20 6.17 -18.18 -15.20
CA TYR A 20 4.87 -18.08 -15.85
C TYR A 20 4.04 -19.38 -15.75
N GLY A 21 2.81 -19.25 -15.27
CA GLY A 21 1.89 -20.39 -15.07
C GLY A 21 2.19 -21.25 -13.84
N LYS A 22 3.12 -20.83 -12.96
CA LYS A 22 3.44 -21.55 -11.72
C LYS A 22 3.24 -20.66 -10.48
N PRO A 23 2.01 -20.27 -10.17
CA PRO A 23 1.73 -19.45 -9.01
C PRO A 23 1.96 -20.22 -7.69
N ARG A 24 2.43 -19.52 -6.69
CA ARG A 24 2.76 -20.04 -5.34
C ARG A 24 1.61 -19.79 -4.35
N TYR A 25 0.39 -20.19 -4.69
CA TYR A 25 -0.76 -20.02 -3.78
C TYR A 25 -0.77 -21.05 -2.65
N GLU A 26 -0.43 -22.28 -2.97
CA GLU A 26 -0.58 -23.45 -2.10
C GLU A 26 0.38 -23.43 -0.90
N LYS A 27 -0.05 -24.05 0.21
CA LYS A 27 0.71 -24.10 1.47
C LYS A 27 2.09 -24.75 1.34
N ASP A 28 2.23 -25.70 0.46
CA ASP A 28 3.45 -26.45 0.17
C ASP A 28 4.30 -25.83 -0.96
N SER A 29 3.88 -24.67 -1.47
CA SER A 29 4.64 -23.92 -2.47
C SER A 29 6.08 -23.63 -1.99
N PRO A 30 7.05 -23.51 -2.88
CA PRO A 30 8.42 -23.17 -2.53
C PRO A 30 8.50 -21.92 -1.64
N LYS A 31 9.30 -21.99 -0.59
CA LYS A 31 9.43 -20.88 0.37
C LYS A 31 10.22 -19.72 -0.24
N VAL A 32 9.69 -18.50 -0.13
CA VAL A 32 10.39 -17.26 -0.40
C VAL A 32 10.52 -16.49 0.91
N TYR A 33 11.70 -15.92 1.15
CA TYR A 33 11.98 -15.19 2.38
C TYR A 33 11.01 -14.01 2.56
N ARG A 34 10.37 -13.94 3.72
CA ARG A 34 9.36 -12.91 4.06
C ARG A 34 8.13 -12.87 3.14
N ARG A 35 7.92 -13.87 2.29
CA ARG A 35 6.78 -13.99 1.37
C ARG A 35 6.15 -15.37 1.48
N PRO A 36 5.44 -15.65 2.58
CA PRO A 36 4.74 -16.93 2.74
C PRO A 36 3.66 -17.08 1.65
N ALA A 37 3.33 -18.32 1.33
CA ALA A 37 2.24 -18.59 0.38
C ALA A 37 0.91 -18.03 0.93
N PRO A 38 0.09 -17.37 0.09
CA PRO A 38 -1.16 -16.75 0.54
C PRO A 38 -2.11 -17.67 1.30
N ASP A 39 -2.22 -18.95 0.91
CA ASP A 39 -3.08 -19.92 1.62
C ASP A 39 -2.68 -20.13 3.07
N LEU A 40 -1.36 -20.11 3.38
CA LEU A 40 -0.89 -20.19 4.78
C LEU A 40 -1.33 -18.96 5.58
N CYS A 41 -1.22 -17.77 4.99
CA CYS A 41 -1.62 -16.53 5.65
C CYS A 41 -3.12 -16.50 5.89
N VAL A 42 -3.91 -16.84 4.87
CA VAL A 42 -5.38 -16.87 4.93
C VAL A 42 -5.86 -17.86 5.99
N GLU A 43 -5.31 -19.09 6.00
CA GLU A 43 -5.66 -20.08 7.01
C GLU A 43 -5.36 -19.60 8.43
N TYR A 44 -4.17 -19.03 8.64
CA TYR A 44 -3.79 -18.48 9.94
C TYR A 44 -4.72 -17.35 10.37
N CYS A 45 -5.02 -16.43 9.47
CA CYS A 45 -5.91 -15.30 9.76
C CYS A 45 -7.32 -15.76 10.09
N LYS A 46 -7.90 -16.66 9.30
CA LYS A 46 -9.22 -17.26 9.58
C LYS A 46 -9.25 -17.95 10.93
N SER A 47 -8.27 -18.79 11.22
CA SER A 47 -8.18 -19.52 12.49
C SER A 47 -8.02 -18.62 13.71
N ASN A 48 -7.57 -17.38 13.50
CA ASN A 48 -7.37 -16.40 14.56
C ASN A 48 -8.38 -15.24 14.55
N GLY A 49 -9.35 -15.23 13.64
CA GLY A 49 -10.34 -14.16 13.52
C GLY A 49 -9.71 -12.81 13.17
N LEU A 50 -8.71 -12.81 12.27
CA LEU A 50 -8.07 -11.60 11.78
C LEU A 50 -8.70 -11.20 10.44
N ARG A 51 -9.06 -9.93 10.30
CA ARG A 51 -9.37 -9.32 8.99
C ARG A 51 -8.11 -9.28 8.13
N MET A 52 -8.27 -9.31 6.82
CA MET A 52 -7.13 -9.44 5.90
C MET A 52 -7.13 -8.37 4.83
N LYS A 53 -5.91 -7.98 4.42
CA LYS A 53 -5.64 -7.12 3.27
C LYS A 53 -4.65 -7.80 2.33
N GLY A 54 -4.95 -7.86 1.04
CA GLY A 54 -4.01 -8.31 0.01
C GLY A 54 -3.11 -7.16 -0.42
N HIS A 55 -1.80 -7.31 -0.28
CA HIS A 55 -0.82 -6.31 -0.64
C HIS A 55 0.25 -6.87 -1.56
N CYS A 56 0.40 -6.35 -2.72
CA CYS A 56 -0.47 -5.52 -3.54
C CYS A 56 -0.63 -6.16 -4.91
N LEU A 57 -1.67 -5.80 -5.66
CA LEU A 57 -1.97 -6.45 -6.94
C LEU A 57 -1.12 -5.88 -8.09
N ALA A 58 -0.79 -4.60 -8.02
CA ALA A 58 0.06 -3.92 -8.98
C ALA A 58 1.05 -3.01 -8.23
N TYR A 59 2.33 -3.29 -8.36
CA TYR A 59 3.40 -2.51 -7.75
C TYR A 59 4.32 -1.94 -8.82
N ASP A 60 4.59 -0.65 -8.73
CA ASP A 60 5.34 0.08 -9.76
C ASP A 60 6.83 -0.22 -9.77
N THR A 61 7.36 -0.82 -8.74
CA THR A 61 8.79 -1.12 -8.65
C THR A 61 9.14 -2.34 -9.48
N SER A 62 10.13 -2.22 -10.36
CA SER A 62 10.53 -3.26 -11.32
C SER A 62 10.87 -4.61 -10.67
N CYS A 63 11.40 -4.62 -9.44
CA CYS A 63 11.73 -5.85 -8.72
C CYS A 63 10.49 -6.67 -8.29
N PHE A 64 9.30 -6.11 -8.31
CA PHE A 64 8.06 -6.80 -7.96
C PHE A 64 7.22 -7.21 -9.17
N HIS A 65 7.69 -6.94 -10.39
CA HIS A 65 7.12 -7.50 -11.60
C HIS A 65 7.84 -8.77 -12.01
N PRO A 66 7.13 -9.77 -12.54
CA PRO A 66 7.79 -10.96 -13.05
C PRO A 66 8.62 -10.62 -14.29
N SER A 67 9.77 -11.28 -14.43
CA SER A 67 10.72 -11.04 -15.53
C SER A 67 10.14 -11.34 -16.93
N TYR A 68 9.10 -12.14 -16.98
CA TYR A 68 8.40 -12.52 -18.21
C TYR A 68 7.29 -11.53 -18.61
N LEU A 69 7.03 -10.48 -17.82
CA LEU A 69 6.01 -9.49 -18.17
C LEU A 69 6.38 -8.79 -19.50
N PRO A 70 5.49 -8.82 -20.51
CA PRO A 70 5.79 -8.22 -21.80
C PRO A 70 6.03 -6.71 -21.71
N ARG A 71 6.97 -6.23 -22.52
CA ARG A 71 7.18 -4.79 -22.68
C ARG A 71 6.10 -4.11 -23.53
N ASN A 72 5.36 -4.86 -24.31
CA ASN A 72 4.21 -4.34 -25.06
C ASN A 72 3.03 -4.10 -24.10
N PRO A 73 2.52 -2.86 -23.95
CA PRO A 73 1.46 -2.57 -22.99
C PRO A 73 0.16 -3.37 -23.22
N ARG A 74 -0.20 -3.64 -24.48
CA ARG A 74 -1.40 -4.43 -24.81
C ARG A 74 -1.30 -5.88 -24.36
N GLU A 75 -0.12 -6.47 -24.49
CA GLU A 75 0.15 -7.83 -24.01
C GLU A 75 0.26 -7.86 -22.49
N ALA A 76 0.93 -6.87 -21.89
CA ALA A 76 0.99 -6.74 -20.44
C ALA A 76 -0.42 -6.62 -19.84
N LYS A 77 -1.32 -5.81 -20.42
CA LYS A 77 -2.72 -5.70 -19.97
C LYS A 77 -3.45 -7.05 -19.92
N LYS A 78 -3.20 -7.95 -20.87
CA LYS A 78 -3.80 -9.30 -20.84
C LYS A 78 -3.25 -10.15 -19.69
N MET A 79 -1.98 -9.99 -19.36
CA MET A 79 -1.38 -10.72 -18.25
C MET A 79 -1.86 -10.19 -16.88
N TYR A 80 -2.00 -8.89 -16.74
CA TYR A 80 -2.64 -8.29 -15.55
C TYR A 80 -4.08 -8.76 -15.39
N ASP A 81 -4.87 -8.80 -16.48
CA ASP A 81 -6.25 -9.30 -16.46
C ASP A 81 -6.32 -10.74 -15.95
N LYS A 82 -5.43 -11.61 -16.44
CA LYS A 82 -5.31 -12.99 -15.94
C LYS A 82 -4.89 -13.03 -14.47
N HIS A 83 -3.87 -12.27 -14.07
CA HIS A 83 -3.36 -12.22 -12.70
C HIS A 83 -4.44 -11.80 -11.69
N PHE A 84 -5.18 -10.71 -12.00
CA PHE A 84 -6.27 -10.26 -11.16
C PHE A 84 -7.41 -11.28 -11.08
N ALA A 85 -7.75 -11.91 -12.22
CA ALA A 85 -8.79 -12.94 -12.28
C ALA A 85 -8.44 -14.16 -11.41
N GLU A 86 -7.22 -14.64 -11.45
CA GLU A 86 -6.76 -15.81 -10.70
C GLU A 86 -6.74 -15.53 -9.19
N ILE A 87 -6.26 -14.37 -8.77
CA ILE A 87 -6.28 -13.95 -7.36
C ILE A 87 -7.72 -13.81 -6.88
N ALA A 88 -8.58 -13.14 -7.66
CA ALA A 88 -9.98 -12.94 -7.30
C ALA A 88 -10.74 -14.25 -7.17
N ALA A 89 -10.57 -15.16 -8.11
CA ALA A 89 -11.22 -16.47 -8.06
C ALA A 89 -10.89 -17.28 -6.79
N ARG A 90 -9.72 -17.01 -6.19
CA ARG A 90 -9.28 -17.72 -4.99
C ARG A 90 -9.56 -16.96 -3.69
N TYR A 91 -9.48 -15.63 -3.71
CA TYR A 91 -9.41 -14.84 -2.49
C TYR A 91 -10.41 -13.68 -2.37
N ALA A 92 -11.14 -13.29 -3.43
CA ALA A 92 -12.02 -12.11 -3.37
C ALA A 92 -13.12 -12.24 -2.30
N ASP A 93 -13.63 -13.45 -2.06
CA ASP A 93 -14.66 -13.72 -1.05
C ASP A 93 -14.09 -13.97 0.37
N VAL A 94 -12.76 -13.90 0.52
CA VAL A 94 -12.07 -14.31 1.75
C VAL A 94 -11.24 -13.20 2.35
N ILE A 95 -10.67 -12.35 1.52
CA ILE A 95 -9.89 -11.18 1.91
C ILE A 95 -10.74 -9.95 1.68
N ASP A 96 -10.89 -9.12 2.71
CA ASP A 96 -11.81 -7.98 2.68
C ASP A 96 -11.30 -6.81 1.83
N ASP A 97 -9.99 -6.58 1.88
CA ASP A 97 -9.33 -5.38 1.40
C ASP A 97 -8.17 -5.71 0.45
N TYR A 98 -7.93 -4.83 -0.54
CA TYR A 98 -6.78 -4.96 -1.43
C TYR A 98 -6.13 -3.60 -1.70
N ASP A 99 -4.80 -3.55 -1.61
CA ASP A 99 -4.04 -2.50 -2.26
C ASP A 99 -3.97 -2.83 -3.76
N ILE A 100 -4.75 -2.10 -4.56
CA ILE A 100 -4.75 -2.31 -6.01
C ILE A 100 -3.43 -1.84 -6.61
N THR A 101 -2.97 -0.67 -6.17
CA THR A 101 -1.66 -0.12 -6.55
C THR A 101 -0.83 0.22 -5.32
N ASN A 102 0.49 0.29 -5.51
CA ASN A 102 1.43 0.71 -4.48
C ASN A 102 2.52 1.61 -5.06
N GLU A 103 2.77 2.75 -4.40
CA GLU A 103 3.91 3.66 -4.63
C GLU A 103 4.04 4.17 -6.08
N LEU A 104 2.94 4.62 -6.69
CA LEU A 104 2.92 5.20 -8.04
C LEU A 104 3.73 6.50 -8.13
N LEU A 105 3.84 7.24 -7.02
CA LEU A 105 4.54 8.52 -6.93
C LEU A 105 6.01 8.40 -6.50
N CYS A 106 6.52 7.18 -6.31
CA CYS A 106 7.93 7.00 -6.01
C CYS A 106 8.83 7.52 -7.15
N PRO A 107 9.94 8.23 -6.82
CA PRO A 107 10.76 8.96 -7.81
C PRO A 107 11.53 8.09 -8.81
N SER A 108 11.28 6.81 -8.86
CA SER A 108 11.83 5.89 -9.87
C SER A 108 11.20 6.00 -11.26
N GLU A 109 10.49 7.09 -11.55
CA GLU A 109 9.81 7.33 -12.83
C GLU A 109 10.75 7.27 -14.06
N LEU A 110 12.00 7.58 -13.87
CA LEU A 110 13.02 7.48 -14.91
C LEU A 110 13.66 6.08 -15.01
N ASP A 111 13.25 5.16 -14.15
CA ASP A 111 13.76 3.80 -14.20
C ASP A 111 13.31 3.10 -15.50
N VAL A 112 14.27 2.92 -16.40
CA VAL A 112 14.06 2.25 -17.68
C VAL A 112 13.72 0.77 -17.55
N THR A 113 13.94 0.20 -16.36
CA THR A 113 13.60 -1.20 -16.07
C THR A 113 12.11 -1.40 -15.80
N LYS A 114 11.39 -0.33 -15.43
CA LYS A 114 9.93 -0.40 -15.20
C LYS A 114 9.20 -0.87 -16.46
N PRO A 115 8.18 -1.72 -16.30
CA PRO A 115 7.33 -2.10 -17.40
C PRO A 115 6.69 -0.86 -18.07
N PRO A 116 6.70 -0.77 -19.42
CA PRO A 116 6.14 0.40 -20.12
C PRO A 116 4.67 0.68 -19.82
N ILE A 117 3.89 -0.34 -19.46
CA ILE A 117 2.46 -0.20 -19.11
C ILE A 117 2.22 0.81 -18.00
N ILE A 118 3.14 0.93 -17.05
CA ILE A 118 3.02 1.85 -15.90
C ILE A 118 3.07 3.31 -16.36
N ARG A 119 3.68 3.58 -17.50
CA ARG A 119 3.82 4.91 -18.10
C ARG A 119 2.66 5.30 -19.03
N GLU A 120 1.72 4.40 -19.23
CA GLU A 120 0.53 4.71 -20.01
C GLU A 120 -0.27 5.81 -19.30
N TYR A 121 -0.77 6.78 -20.07
CA TYR A 121 -1.48 7.95 -19.53
C TYR A 121 -2.72 7.58 -18.69
N ASP A 122 -3.37 6.48 -19.03
CA ASP A 122 -4.59 5.95 -18.41
C ASP A 122 -4.34 4.79 -17.45
N TYR A 123 -3.07 4.53 -17.07
CA TYR A 123 -2.72 3.38 -16.26
C TYR A 123 -3.52 3.29 -14.96
N LEU A 124 -3.63 4.40 -14.23
CA LEU A 124 -4.34 4.44 -12.97
C LEU A 124 -5.82 4.12 -13.15
N GLU A 125 -6.47 4.76 -14.10
CA GLU A 125 -7.89 4.52 -14.38
C GLU A 125 -8.10 3.06 -14.81
N TRP A 126 -7.27 2.57 -15.72
CA TRP A 126 -7.36 1.21 -16.24
C TRP A 126 -7.15 0.14 -15.16
N VAL A 127 -6.16 0.28 -14.29
CA VAL A 127 -5.87 -0.73 -13.26
C VAL A 127 -6.97 -0.77 -12.19
N TYR A 128 -7.61 0.38 -11.89
CA TYR A 128 -8.76 0.41 -10.99
C TYR A 128 -10.05 -0.09 -11.61
N ASP A 129 -10.25 0.08 -12.92
CA ASP A 129 -11.34 -0.58 -13.64
C ASP A 129 -11.17 -2.11 -13.59
N LEU A 130 -9.94 -2.58 -13.72
CA LEU A 130 -9.60 -3.99 -13.55
C LEU A 130 -9.86 -4.48 -12.10
N GLY A 131 -9.43 -3.69 -11.11
CA GLY A 131 -9.73 -3.94 -9.71
C GLY A 131 -11.23 -4.01 -9.44
N TYR A 132 -12.02 -3.10 -9.98
CA TYR A 132 -13.48 -3.11 -9.84
C TYR A 132 -14.11 -4.34 -10.52
N LYS A 133 -13.61 -4.73 -11.67
CA LYS A 133 -14.10 -5.91 -12.42
C LYS A 133 -13.99 -7.18 -11.57
N TYR A 134 -12.89 -7.38 -10.88
CA TYR A 134 -12.60 -8.64 -10.18
C TYR A 134 -12.85 -8.59 -8.67
N PHE A 135 -12.84 -7.41 -8.07
CA PHE A 135 -13.03 -7.19 -6.64
C PHE A 135 -14.14 -6.16 -6.37
N PRO A 136 -15.36 -6.34 -6.92
CA PRO A 136 -16.44 -5.34 -6.84
C PRO A 136 -16.89 -5.05 -5.41
N ASN A 137 -16.83 -6.05 -4.54
CA ASN A 137 -17.34 -6.00 -3.16
C ASN A 137 -16.25 -5.67 -2.12
N ASN A 138 -14.99 -5.58 -2.54
CA ASN A 138 -13.84 -5.36 -1.66
C ASN A 138 -13.49 -3.87 -1.57
N LEU A 139 -12.83 -3.46 -0.50
CA LEU A 139 -12.15 -2.17 -0.48
C LEU A 139 -10.91 -2.22 -1.39
N ARG A 140 -10.83 -1.27 -2.29
CA ARG A 140 -9.77 -1.12 -3.29
C ARG A 140 -8.96 0.12 -2.96
N PHE A 141 -7.93 -0.11 -2.17
CA PHE A 141 -7.05 0.95 -1.69
C PHE A 141 -6.10 1.43 -2.78
N LEU A 142 -5.96 2.74 -2.87
CA LEU A 142 -4.83 3.38 -3.50
C LEU A 142 -3.80 3.61 -2.38
N ASN A 143 -2.65 2.96 -2.45
CA ASN A 143 -1.61 3.01 -1.40
C ASN A 143 -0.38 3.78 -1.88
N GLU A 144 0.03 4.77 -1.10
CA GLU A 144 1.16 5.64 -1.44
C GLU A 144 2.17 5.80 -0.32
N ALA A 145 3.42 6.00 -0.74
CA ALA A 145 4.53 6.17 0.18
C ALA A 145 4.51 7.53 0.88
N ALA A 146 4.67 7.51 2.19
CA ALA A 146 5.19 8.58 3.04
C ALA A 146 4.71 10.03 2.74
N MET A 147 3.47 10.20 2.36
CA MET A 147 2.95 11.52 2.00
C MET A 147 2.59 12.39 3.22
N LEU A 148 2.47 11.78 4.41
CA LEU A 148 2.19 12.50 5.63
C LEU A 148 3.44 13.22 6.14
N GLY A 149 3.35 14.53 6.30
CA GLY A 149 4.46 15.37 6.77
C GLY A 149 5.38 15.90 5.66
N ASP A 150 5.17 15.53 4.43
CA ASP A 150 5.93 16.10 3.33
C ASP A 150 5.49 17.53 3.00
N GLN A 151 6.43 18.46 3.14
CA GLN A 151 6.18 19.89 2.93
C GLN A 151 6.27 20.33 1.46
N TRP A 152 6.37 19.40 0.53
CA TRP A 152 6.66 19.70 -0.87
C TRP A 152 5.61 20.58 -1.55
N LEU A 153 4.41 20.68 -0.99
CA LEU A 153 3.37 21.53 -1.54
C LEU A 153 2.87 22.54 -0.51
N ARG A 154 3.33 23.73 -0.64
CA ARG A 154 2.91 24.89 0.16
C ARG A 154 1.44 25.31 -0.03
N ALA A 155 0.71 24.64 -0.90
CA ALA A 155 -0.64 25.01 -1.32
C ALA A 155 -1.74 24.03 -0.85
N ASN A 156 -1.57 23.39 0.28
CA ASN A 156 -2.52 22.44 0.88
C ASN A 156 -2.83 21.19 0.05
N ARG A 157 -2.08 20.91 -1.04
CA ARG A 157 -2.29 19.73 -1.89
C ARG A 157 -0.97 19.02 -2.14
N THR A 158 -0.88 17.77 -1.71
CA THR A 158 0.23 16.88 -2.02
C THR A 158 0.04 16.25 -3.41
N PRO A 159 1.09 15.73 -4.07
CA PRO A 159 0.93 14.95 -5.29
C PRO A 159 -0.08 13.80 -5.14
N TYR A 160 -0.08 13.15 -3.99
CA TYR A 160 -1.03 12.08 -3.68
C TYR A 160 -2.47 12.59 -3.62
N TYR A 161 -2.71 13.71 -2.96
CA TYR A 161 -4.04 14.33 -2.95
C TYR A 161 -4.53 14.64 -4.38
N MET A 162 -3.68 15.25 -5.20
CA MET A 162 -4.01 15.60 -6.59
C MET A 162 -4.27 14.36 -7.45
N MET A 163 -3.55 13.27 -7.22
CA MET A 163 -3.75 12.01 -7.91
C MET A 163 -5.11 11.41 -7.57
N ILE A 164 -5.50 11.37 -6.31
CA ILE A 164 -6.83 10.90 -5.86
C ILE A 164 -7.92 11.79 -6.45
N GLU A 165 -7.79 13.11 -6.30
CA GLU A 165 -8.77 14.09 -6.81
C GLU A 165 -9.02 13.89 -8.31
N ARG A 166 -7.93 13.79 -9.09
CA ARG A 166 -8.01 13.54 -10.53
C ARG A 166 -8.67 12.20 -10.85
N HIS A 167 -8.28 11.15 -10.16
CA HIS A 167 -8.83 9.80 -10.36
C HIS A 167 -10.34 9.78 -10.11
N LEU A 168 -10.79 10.34 -8.99
CA LEU A 168 -12.20 10.41 -8.64
C LEU A 168 -12.99 11.32 -9.60
N ALA A 169 -12.44 12.45 -10.01
CA ALA A 169 -13.06 13.35 -10.98
C ALA A 169 -13.29 12.71 -12.36
N LYS A 170 -12.47 11.71 -12.72
CA LYS A 170 -12.64 10.90 -13.93
C LYS A 170 -13.59 9.70 -13.76
N GLY A 171 -14.24 9.55 -12.60
CA GLY A 171 -15.07 8.39 -12.29
C GLY A 171 -14.28 7.14 -11.92
N GLY A 172 -13.06 7.33 -11.46
CA GLY A 172 -12.17 6.24 -11.01
C GLY A 172 -12.79 5.37 -9.93
N LYS A 173 -12.35 4.12 -9.86
CA LYS A 173 -12.97 3.05 -9.08
C LYS A 173 -12.29 2.74 -7.75
N CYS A 174 -11.31 3.55 -7.31
CA CYS A 174 -10.85 3.41 -5.93
C CYS A 174 -11.97 3.82 -4.97
N ASN A 175 -12.11 3.08 -3.88
CA ASN A 175 -13.12 3.35 -2.86
C ASN A 175 -12.52 3.40 -1.44
N ALA A 176 -11.21 3.38 -1.34
CA ALA A 176 -10.44 3.54 -0.12
C ALA A 176 -9.03 4.06 -0.43
N ILE A 177 -8.40 4.72 0.53
CA ILE A 177 -7.05 5.25 0.40
C ILE A 177 -6.18 4.81 1.56
N SER A 178 -4.92 4.54 1.31
CA SER A 178 -3.96 4.20 2.35
C SER A 178 -2.64 4.94 2.18
N MET A 179 -2.05 5.27 3.30
CA MET A 179 -0.84 6.09 3.39
C MET A 179 0.22 5.35 4.20
N GLN A 180 1.44 5.35 3.69
CA GLN A 180 2.58 4.87 4.44
C GLN A 180 3.13 5.99 5.34
N ALA A 181 3.58 5.62 6.52
CA ALA A 181 4.22 6.51 7.48
C ALA A 181 5.66 6.05 7.76
N HIS A 182 6.42 5.84 6.70
CA HIS A 182 7.81 5.47 6.80
C HIS A 182 8.70 6.67 7.14
N SER A 183 9.51 6.54 8.17
CA SER A 183 10.56 7.48 8.55
C SER A 183 11.92 6.79 8.45
N PHE A 184 12.41 6.60 7.22
CA PHE A 184 13.76 6.10 6.95
C PHE A 184 14.77 7.26 7.04
N ILE A 185 15.02 7.72 8.27
CA ILE A 185 15.85 8.88 8.55
C ILE A 185 17.07 8.52 9.37
N ARG A 186 18.12 9.32 9.24
CA ARG A 186 19.30 9.21 10.10
C ARG A 186 19.09 10.05 11.36
N ARG A 187 19.85 9.74 12.44
CA ARG A 187 19.75 10.46 13.71
C ARG A 187 19.95 11.98 13.56
N GLU A 188 20.89 12.39 12.72
CA GLU A 188 21.16 13.80 12.48
C GLU A 188 20.02 14.57 11.82
N ASP A 189 19.13 13.88 11.10
CA ASP A 189 17.98 14.47 10.42
C ASP A 189 16.71 14.54 11.30
N GLU A 190 16.72 13.89 12.47
CA GLU A 190 15.58 13.79 13.38
C GLU A 190 14.98 15.14 13.79
N PRO A 191 15.78 16.20 14.13
CA PRO A 191 15.23 17.50 14.49
C PRO A 191 14.38 18.13 13.37
N GLN A 192 14.72 17.90 12.12
CA GLN A 192 13.92 18.35 10.98
C GLN A 192 12.61 17.55 10.87
N TYR A 193 12.64 16.25 11.08
CA TYR A 193 11.46 15.39 11.04
C TYR A 193 10.51 15.64 12.20
N ALA A 194 11.02 16.03 13.37
CA ALA A 194 10.19 16.46 14.49
C ALA A 194 9.35 17.70 14.15
N GLN A 195 9.86 18.59 13.30
CA GLN A 195 9.13 19.77 12.83
C GLN A 195 8.12 19.47 11.72
N THR A 196 8.21 18.33 11.07
CA THR A 196 7.41 17.93 9.91
C THR A 196 6.56 16.69 10.21
N ARG A 197 7.09 15.52 9.99
CA ARG A 197 6.36 14.24 10.05
C ARG A 197 5.83 13.90 11.44
N TYR A 198 6.56 14.26 12.50
CA TYR A 198 6.14 14.03 13.87
C TYR A 198 5.40 15.22 14.48
N ASN A 199 5.26 16.31 13.73
CA ASN A 199 4.55 17.50 14.20
C ASN A 199 3.03 17.24 14.19
N PRO A 200 2.35 17.28 15.35
CA PRO A 200 0.92 17.02 15.44
C PRO A 200 0.08 17.93 14.54
N LEU A 201 0.45 19.21 14.46
CA LEU A 201 -0.28 20.17 13.64
C LEU A 201 -0.22 19.82 12.15
N VAL A 202 0.95 19.42 11.66
CA VAL A 202 1.16 19.01 10.26
C VAL A 202 0.35 17.74 9.97
N THR A 203 0.49 16.72 10.81
CA THR A 203 -0.23 15.45 10.66
C THR A 203 -1.74 15.65 10.68
N VAL A 204 -2.29 16.34 11.67
CA VAL A 204 -3.73 16.58 11.78
C VAL A 204 -4.26 17.41 10.61
N THR A 205 -3.50 18.40 10.12
CA THR A 205 -3.90 19.21 8.97
C THR A 205 -3.99 18.36 7.71
N GLN A 206 -3.01 17.50 7.49
CA GLN A 206 -3.02 16.58 6.34
C GLN A 206 -4.11 15.53 6.42
N MET A 207 -4.33 14.94 7.59
CA MET A 207 -5.42 13.99 7.81
C MET A 207 -6.79 14.62 7.51
N LYS A 208 -7.01 15.88 7.91
CA LYS A 208 -8.23 16.62 7.57
C LYS A 208 -8.38 16.82 6.07
N LEU A 209 -7.28 17.12 5.38
CA LEU A 209 -7.29 17.31 3.93
C LEU A 209 -7.74 16.03 3.21
N PHE A 210 -7.18 14.87 3.58
CA PHE A 210 -7.58 13.59 2.99
C PHE A 210 -8.99 13.16 3.38
N ALA A 211 -9.48 13.55 4.57
CA ALA A 211 -10.87 13.32 4.99
C ALA A 211 -11.91 14.00 4.09
N ASP A 212 -11.54 15.03 3.32
CA ASP A 212 -12.43 15.68 2.35
C ASP A 212 -12.91 14.73 1.24
N PHE A 213 -12.15 13.66 0.93
CA PHE A 213 -12.57 12.64 -0.01
C PHE A 213 -13.71 11.74 0.53
N ARG A 214 -13.93 11.70 1.84
CA ARG A 214 -14.93 10.87 2.53
C ARG A 214 -14.81 9.39 2.19
N LEU A 215 -13.60 8.94 1.96
CA LEU A 215 -13.26 7.53 1.74
C LEU A 215 -12.68 6.91 3.02
N PRO A 216 -12.87 5.61 3.23
CA PRO A 216 -12.12 4.87 4.23
C PRO A 216 -10.61 5.11 4.08
N MET A 217 -9.92 5.34 5.19
CA MET A 217 -8.48 5.58 5.22
C MET A 217 -7.77 4.57 6.09
N GLN A 218 -6.55 4.21 5.71
CA GLN A 218 -5.64 3.40 6.54
C GLN A 218 -4.24 4.00 6.55
N ILE A 219 -3.54 3.85 7.67
CA ILE A 219 -2.08 3.93 7.69
C ILE A 219 -1.57 2.49 7.48
N SER A 220 -1.10 2.21 6.27
CA SER A 220 -0.80 0.85 5.82
C SER A 220 0.54 0.32 6.30
N GLU A 221 1.51 1.22 6.49
CA GLU A 221 2.89 0.87 6.80
C GLU A 221 3.50 1.93 7.70
N VAL A 222 4.20 1.49 8.75
CA VAL A 222 4.81 2.41 9.73
C VAL A 222 6.26 2.03 9.97
N THR A 223 7.15 3.00 9.87
CA THR A 223 8.54 2.87 10.31
C THR A 223 8.92 4.08 11.14
N ILE A 224 9.28 3.86 12.39
CA ILE A 224 9.86 4.87 13.28
C ILE A 224 11.18 4.29 13.78
N PRO A 225 12.32 4.94 13.54
CA PRO A 225 13.61 4.37 13.89
C PRO A 225 13.87 4.39 15.39
N ALA A 226 14.58 3.37 15.88
CA ALA A 226 15.42 3.43 17.07
C ALA A 226 16.86 3.31 16.57
N TYR A 227 17.69 4.30 16.82
CA TYR A 227 19.01 4.39 16.19
C TYR A 227 20.08 3.56 16.89
N SER A 228 19.83 3.17 18.14
CA SER A 228 20.70 2.32 18.92
C SER A 228 19.89 1.24 19.64
N LYS A 229 20.57 0.40 20.40
CA LYS A 229 19.94 -0.55 21.34
C LYS A 229 19.86 0.03 22.76
N GLU A 230 20.09 1.30 22.92
CA GLU A 230 19.94 2.00 24.19
C GLU A 230 18.45 2.13 24.53
N SER A 231 18.13 2.00 25.80
CA SER A 231 16.74 2.04 26.29
C SER A 231 16.04 3.37 25.94
N ASP A 232 16.78 4.46 25.95
CA ASP A 232 16.24 5.80 25.69
C ASP A 232 15.75 5.94 24.24
N ASP A 233 16.47 5.35 23.26
CA ASP A 233 16.04 5.35 21.86
C ASP A 233 14.76 4.54 21.65
N GLU A 234 14.60 3.41 22.34
CA GLU A 234 13.37 2.60 22.28
C GLU A 234 12.19 3.29 22.97
N GLU A 235 12.44 4.02 24.08
CA GLU A 235 11.42 4.81 24.76
C GLU A 235 10.94 5.97 23.89
N ILE A 236 11.84 6.70 23.24
CA ILE A 236 11.52 7.77 22.29
C ILE A 236 10.73 7.22 21.10
N GLN A 237 11.16 6.09 20.52
CA GLN A 237 10.41 5.41 19.45
C GLN A 237 8.98 5.07 19.89
N ALA A 238 8.82 4.52 21.08
CA ALA A 238 7.52 4.15 21.63
C ALA A 238 6.63 5.37 21.89
N GLU A 239 7.20 6.47 22.35
CA GLU A 239 6.47 7.72 22.56
C GLU A 239 5.99 8.32 21.23
N ILE A 240 6.87 8.43 20.24
CA ILE A 240 6.52 8.92 18.91
C ILE A 240 5.40 8.05 18.31
N LEU A 241 5.57 6.73 18.33
CA LEU A 241 4.58 5.79 17.81
C LEU A 241 3.22 5.96 18.51
N THR A 242 3.22 6.05 19.84
CA THR A 242 1.99 6.23 20.63
C THR A 242 1.26 7.52 20.25
N ASN A 243 1.99 8.62 20.11
CA ASN A 243 1.43 9.90 19.76
C ASN A 243 0.88 9.90 18.31
N MET A 244 1.60 9.29 17.37
CA MET A 244 1.15 9.15 15.99
C MET A 244 -0.13 8.31 15.89
N TYR A 245 -0.19 7.16 16.56
CA TYR A 245 -1.40 6.31 16.60
C TYR A 245 -2.61 7.06 17.17
N ARG A 246 -2.44 7.84 18.25
CA ARG A 246 -3.52 8.66 18.80
C ARG A 246 -4.05 9.68 17.80
N MET A 247 -3.17 10.32 17.04
CA MET A 247 -3.56 11.30 16.02
C MET A 247 -4.26 10.64 14.84
N TRP A 248 -3.74 9.51 14.35
CA TRP A 248 -4.35 8.79 13.24
C TRP A 248 -5.73 8.27 13.59
N PHE A 249 -5.89 7.60 14.74
CA PHE A 249 -7.20 7.11 15.20
C PHE A 249 -8.21 8.21 15.52
N ALA A 250 -7.75 9.42 15.85
CA ALA A 250 -8.64 10.56 16.06
C ALA A 250 -9.15 11.19 14.74
N SER A 251 -8.64 10.76 13.60
CA SER A 251 -8.99 11.31 12.28
C SER A 251 -10.29 10.71 11.77
N ALA A 252 -11.13 11.55 11.15
CA ALA A 252 -12.33 11.08 10.48
C ALA A 252 -11.97 10.11 9.34
N TYR A 253 -12.84 9.09 9.14
CA TYR A 253 -12.67 8.05 8.13
C TYR A 253 -11.46 7.11 8.30
N MET A 254 -10.70 7.23 9.41
CA MET A 254 -9.62 6.28 9.71
C MET A 254 -10.22 4.95 10.15
N GLU A 255 -9.96 3.89 9.41
CA GLU A 255 -10.47 2.54 9.67
C GLU A 255 -9.40 1.55 10.14
N GLY A 256 -8.13 1.88 10.00
CA GLY A 256 -7.05 0.99 10.38
C GLY A 256 -5.65 1.62 10.37
N ILE A 257 -4.77 1.01 11.17
CA ILE A 257 -3.34 1.30 11.23
C ILE A 257 -2.59 -0.02 11.26
#